data_6406d84057ba9b389052469ae26bf5a4
#
_entry.id   6406d84057ba9b389052469ae26bf5a4
#
_cell.length_a   1.000
_cell.length_b   1.000
_cell.length_c   1.000
_cell.angle_alpha   90.00
_cell.angle_beta   90.00
_cell.angle_gamma   90.00
#
_symmetry.space_group_name_H-M   'P 1'
#
loop_
_entity.id
_entity.type
_entity.pdbx_description
1 polymer ?
#
loop_
_entity_poly.entity_id
_entity_poly.type
_entity_poly.pdbx_seq_one_letter_code
_entity_poly.pdbx_strand_id
1 'polypeptide(L)'
;MDTDASGVRVVIADKQPDGRFEFLGRGRADASGFASAEIVNLGDAVESVIRALDAAQEEAGFRVEKLYYNFDDPSLISQHPRSSRVLKGDGEIRVPDIEDARRVAERFTDHFDRSIVYSRPVRFLIDDRDPVADPLGVFGRKLDVWTHILQARASHCQRWQRLIERAGLRRGVRVLSAISSAYGVLPAEARRARHLIADAGRDLANIFVWQNGAVADQRVAQISGGAEQLAAEIRVIAERHPDLDRIVLCGDLAAEAGFAQSVSDAAGLAVDTASPAGVAGLDRPADAALAGLLRVAEELENKARMIPKDTNMVDSARSKVQEFIHEYF
;
A
#
# COMPACT_ATOMS: atom_id res chain seq x y z
N MET A 1 8.95 -8.01 -4.42
CA MET A 1 8.37 -9.37 -4.20
C MET A 1 6.88 -9.23 -3.93
N ASP A 2 6.11 -10.08 -4.52
CA ASP A 2 4.68 -10.18 -4.33
C ASP A 2 4.32 -11.64 -4.02
N THR A 3 3.30 -11.85 -3.18
CA THR A 3 2.85 -13.17 -2.75
C THR A 3 1.33 -13.24 -2.86
N ASP A 4 0.83 -14.15 -3.67
CA ASP A 4 -0.58 -14.40 -3.85
C ASP A 4 -0.87 -15.91 -3.87
N ALA A 5 -2.13 -16.29 -4.08
CA ALA A 5 -2.52 -17.71 -4.19
C ALA A 5 -1.85 -18.42 -5.38
N SER A 6 -1.32 -17.69 -6.36
CA SER A 6 -0.63 -18.24 -7.54
C SER A 6 0.86 -18.47 -7.31
N GLY A 7 1.44 -17.95 -6.21
CA GLY A 7 2.85 -18.15 -5.90
C GLY A 7 3.56 -16.93 -5.29
N VAL A 8 4.84 -17.12 -5.05
CA VAL A 8 5.81 -16.06 -4.71
C VAL A 8 6.45 -15.58 -6.01
N ARG A 9 6.38 -14.29 -6.29
CA ARG A 9 6.96 -13.66 -7.48
C ARG A 9 8.01 -12.64 -7.06
N VAL A 10 9.21 -12.75 -7.61
CA VAL A 10 10.31 -11.80 -7.39
C VAL A 10 10.73 -11.22 -8.74
N VAL A 11 10.91 -9.91 -8.77
CA VAL A 11 11.44 -9.21 -9.95
C VAL A 11 12.59 -8.33 -9.50
N ILE A 12 13.70 -8.41 -10.22
CA ILE A 12 14.83 -7.49 -10.14
C ILE A 12 14.78 -6.63 -11.40
N ALA A 13 14.69 -5.32 -11.22
CA ALA A 13 14.57 -4.40 -12.34
C ALA A 13 15.41 -3.14 -12.11
N ASP A 14 15.89 -2.56 -13.21
CA ASP A 14 16.50 -1.24 -13.22
C ASP A 14 15.62 -0.26 -14.02
N LYS A 15 15.65 1.02 -13.64
CA LYS A 15 14.92 2.04 -14.37
C LYS A 15 15.83 2.73 -15.37
N GLN A 16 15.44 2.66 -16.62
CA GLN A 16 16.12 3.30 -17.72
C GLN A 16 15.86 4.83 -17.75
N PRO A 17 16.73 5.63 -18.37
CA PRO A 17 16.55 7.07 -18.47
C PRO A 17 15.25 7.51 -19.16
N ASP A 18 14.66 6.65 -20.00
CA ASP A 18 13.39 6.89 -20.67
C ASP A 18 12.16 6.60 -19.78
N GLY A 19 12.40 6.21 -18.53
CA GLY A 19 11.38 5.92 -17.55
C GLY A 19 10.82 4.49 -17.56
N ARG A 20 11.29 3.63 -18.47
CA ARG A 20 10.90 2.23 -18.53
C ARG A 20 11.67 1.38 -17.53
N PHE A 21 11.05 0.31 -17.06
CA PHE A 21 11.72 -0.71 -16.26
C PHE A 21 12.30 -1.80 -17.18
N GLU A 22 13.60 -2.05 -17.04
CA GLU A 22 14.28 -3.21 -17.61
C GLU A 22 14.37 -4.30 -16.56
N PHE A 23 13.85 -5.48 -16.87
CA PHE A 23 13.95 -6.63 -15.97
C PHE A 23 15.31 -7.29 -16.14
N LEU A 24 16.04 -7.33 -15.03
CA LEU A 24 17.35 -7.97 -14.93
C LEU A 24 17.21 -9.44 -14.49
N GLY A 25 16.16 -9.76 -13.73
CA GLY A 25 15.87 -11.11 -13.31
C GLY A 25 14.45 -11.29 -12.79
N ARG A 26 13.91 -12.48 -12.99
CA ARG A 26 12.58 -12.88 -12.54
C ARG A 26 12.63 -14.24 -11.88
N GLY A 27 11.93 -14.37 -10.78
CA GLY A 27 11.80 -15.65 -10.10
C GLY A 27 10.38 -15.90 -9.65
N ARG A 28 10.00 -17.17 -9.68
CA ARG A 28 8.71 -17.65 -9.22
C ARG A 28 8.87 -18.97 -8.47
N ALA A 29 8.08 -19.12 -7.41
CA ALA A 29 7.94 -20.36 -6.66
C ALA A 29 6.48 -20.52 -6.20
N ASP A 30 6.09 -21.76 -5.88
CA ASP A 30 4.81 -21.99 -5.24
C ASP A 30 4.75 -21.28 -3.86
N ALA A 31 3.59 -20.81 -3.47
CA ALA A 31 3.39 -20.11 -2.19
C ALA A 31 3.26 -21.09 -0.99
N SER A 32 4.14 -22.12 -0.92
CA SER A 32 4.16 -23.03 0.22
C SER A 32 4.42 -22.25 1.52
N GLY A 33 3.67 -22.58 2.56
CA GLY A 33 3.76 -21.88 3.85
C GLY A 33 2.95 -20.57 3.93
N PHE A 34 2.27 -20.17 2.85
CA PHE A 34 1.33 -19.05 2.83
C PHE A 34 -0.11 -19.55 2.66
N ALA A 35 -1.07 -18.87 3.26
CA ALA A 35 -2.49 -19.03 3.02
C ALA A 35 -3.20 -17.70 3.27
N SER A 36 -3.99 -17.22 2.30
CA SER A 36 -4.78 -15.98 2.41
C SER A 36 -3.96 -14.79 2.99
N ALA A 37 -2.78 -14.52 2.41
CA ALA A 37 -1.79 -13.53 2.82
C ALA A 37 -1.17 -13.75 4.21
N GLU A 38 -1.45 -14.86 4.90
CA GLU A 38 -0.83 -15.23 6.17
C GLU A 38 0.34 -16.20 5.98
N ILE A 39 1.39 -16.03 6.78
CA ILE A 39 2.46 -17.02 6.91
C ILE A 39 1.98 -18.10 7.91
N VAL A 40 1.52 -19.24 7.41
CA VAL A 40 1.02 -20.36 8.23
C VAL A 40 2.13 -21.31 8.63
N ASN A 41 3.14 -21.49 7.78
CA ASN A 41 4.37 -22.22 8.08
C ASN A 41 5.58 -21.38 7.66
N LEU A 42 6.35 -20.90 8.66
CA LEU A 42 7.48 -20.03 8.40
C LEU A 42 8.63 -20.73 7.64
N GLY A 43 8.86 -22.02 7.89
CA GLY A 43 9.92 -22.79 7.21
C GLY A 43 9.66 -22.87 5.72
N ASP A 44 8.47 -23.38 5.34
CA ASP A 44 8.05 -23.55 3.96
C ASP A 44 7.98 -22.20 3.23
N ALA A 45 7.50 -21.14 3.92
CA ALA A 45 7.43 -19.79 3.35
C ALA A 45 8.84 -19.22 3.04
N VAL A 46 9.81 -19.44 3.94
CA VAL A 46 11.21 -19.05 3.73
C VAL A 46 11.80 -19.77 2.52
N GLU A 47 11.58 -21.10 2.39
CA GLU A 47 12.06 -21.86 1.24
C GLU A 47 11.43 -21.38 -0.08
N SER A 48 10.14 -21.07 -0.08
CA SER A 48 9.45 -20.53 -1.25
C SER A 48 10.03 -19.17 -1.68
N VAL A 49 10.30 -18.28 -0.71
CA VAL A 49 10.92 -16.98 -0.99
C VAL A 49 12.35 -17.15 -1.49
N ILE A 50 13.15 -18.03 -0.87
CA ILE A 50 14.54 -18.30 -1.30
C ILE A 50 14.55 -18.81 -2.74
N ARG A 51 13.71 -19.80 -3.10
CA ARG A 51 13.62 -20.32 -4.46
C ARG A 51 13.30 -19.24 -5.49
N ALA A 52 12.30 -18.40 -5.21
CA ALA A 52 11.95 -17.32 -6.12
C ALA A 52 13.05 -16.25 -6.20
N LEU A 53 13.70 -15.94 -5.07
CA LEU A 53 14.78 -14.97 -5.00
C LEU A 53 16.04 -15.47 -5.74
N ASP A 54 16.44 -16.72 -5.51
CA ASP A 54 17.62 -17.31 -6.16
C ASP A 54 17.42 -17.38 -7.68
N ALA A 55 16.25 -17.79 -8.16
CA ALA A 55 15.95 -17.79 -9.60
C ALA A 55 16.08 -16.37 -10.21
N ALA A 56 15.55 -15.35 -9.54
CA ALA A 56 15.69 -13.97 -10.01
C ALA A 56 17.14 -13.46 -9.98
N GLN A 57 17.91 -13.84 -8.95
CA GLN A 57 19.33 -13.46 -8.81
C GLN A 57 20.23 -14.20 -9.81
N GLU A 58 19.92 -15.46 -10.13
CA GLU A 58 20.64 -16.24 -11.14
C GLU A 58 20.46 -15.60 -12.52
N GLU A 59 19.24 -15.23 -12.90
CA GLU A 59 18.97 -14.51 -14.14
C GLU A 59 19.63 -13.13 -14.19
N ALA A 60 19.62 -12.39 -13.06
CA ALA A 60 20.23 -11.07 -12.97
C ALA A 60 21.77 -11.11 -12.92
N GLY A 61 22.37 -12.23 -12.53
CA GLY A 61 23.82 -12.39 -12.38
C GLY A 61 24.44 -11.74 -11.13
N PHE A 62 23.62 -11.28 -10.18
CA PHE A 62 24.10 -10.71 -8.90
C PHE A 62 23.11 -10.95 -7.75
N ARG A 63 23.59 -10.78 -6.52
CA ARG A 63 22.76 -10.90 -5.31
C ARG A 63 22.23 -9.55 -4.86
N VAL A 64 20.98 -9.54 -4.36
CA VAL A 64 20.36 -8.36 -3.77
C VAL A 64 20.39 -8.44 -2.24
N GLU A 65 20.53 -7.30 -1.59
CA GLU A 65 20.53 -7.19 -0.12
C GLU A 65 19.23 -6.55 0.41
N LYS A 66 18.48 -5.88 -0.45
CA LYS A 66 17.25 -5.15 -0.13
C LYS A 66 16.08 -5.67 -0.95
N LEU A 67 14.96 -5.86 -0.29
CA LEU A 67 13.73 -6.33 -0.92
C LEU A 67 12.56 -5.43 -0.54
N TYR A 68 11.81 -4.97 -1.53
CA TYR A 68 10.48 -4.41 -1.35
C TYR A 68 9.46 -5.54 -1.47
N TYR A 69 8.49 -5.58 -0.56
CA TYR A 69 7.48 -6.64 -0.59
C TYR A 69 6.09 -6.12 -0.28
N ASN A 70 5.11 -6.65 -0.98
CA ASN A 70 3.70 -6.41 -0.71
C ASN A 70 3.30 -7.06 0.61
N PHE A 71 2.45 -6.37 1.34
CA PHE A 71 1.99 -6.78 2.67
C PHE A 71 0.49 -6.56 2.80
N ASP A 72 -0.19 -7.61 3.20
CA ASP A 72 -1.58 -7.59 3.63
C ASP A 72 -1.73 -8.31 4.98
N ASP A 73 -2.77 -8.00 5.72
CA ASP A 73 -3.23 -8.76 6.88
C ASP A 73 -4.75 -8.93 6.77
N PRO A 74 -5.27 -10.17 6.68
CA PRO A 74 -6.72 -10.41 6.64
C PRO A 74 -7.47 -9.82 7.83
N SER A 75 -6.79 -9.58 8.94
CA SER A 75 -7.34 -8.97 10.15
C SER A 75 -7.03 -7.48 10.29
N LEU A 76 -6.70 -6.81 9.18
CA LEU A 76 -6.41 -5.39 9.17
C LEU A 76 -7.58 -4.57 9.75
N ILE A 77 -7.26 -3.68 10.68
CA ILE A 77 -8.24 -2.75 11.25
C ILE A 77 -8.01 -1.37 10.66
N SER A 78 -9.07 -0.79 10.08
CA SER A 78 -9.11 0.57 9.54
C SER A 78 -9.84 1.48 10.51
N GLN A 79 -9.21 2.58 10.90
CA GLN A 79 -9.74 3.57 11.84
C GLN A 79 -9.50 4.99 11.34
N HIS A 80 -10.40 5.92 11.72
CA HIS A 80 -10.34 7.32 11.33
C HIS A 80 -10.47 8.23 12.55
N PRO A 81 -9.54 8.18 13.52
CA PRO A 81 -9.60 9.04 14.68
C PRO A 81 -9.47 10.51 14.28
N ARG A 82 -10.21 11.37 15.00
CA ARG A 82 -10.08 12.82 14.92
C ARG A 82 -9.16 13.28 16.04
N SER A 83 -8.21 14.12 15.71
CA SER A 83 -7.40 14.88 16.67
C SER A 83 -7.59 16.37 16.45
N SER A 84 -7.47 17.15 17.51
CA SER A 84 -7.62 18.60 17.46
C SER A 84 -6.35 19.26 18.02
N ARG A 85 -5.89 20.30 17.34
CA ARG A 85 -4.74 21.10 17.77
C ARG A 85 -5.10 22.60 17.82
N VAL A 86 -4.79 23.23 18.92
CA VAL A 86 -4.81 24.69 19.04
C VAL A 86 -3.53 25.23 18.43
N LEU A 87 -3.65 26.09 17.44
CA LEU A 87 -2.52 26.72 16.76
C LEU A 87 -1.91 27.82 17.64
N LYS A 88 -0.60 27.96 17.58
CA LYS A 88 0.18 28.92 18.34
C LYS A 88 0.77 30.01 17.44
N GLY A 89 1.19 31.10 18.04
CA GLY A 89 1.86 32.18 17.31
C GLY A 89 0.93 32.97 16.41
N ASP A 90 1.31 33.04 15.13
CA ASP A 90 0.55 33.74 14.08
C ASP A 90 -0.68 32.95 13.58
N GLY A 91 -0.81 31.69 13.99
CA GLY A 91 -1.90 30.81 13.55
C GLY A 91 -1.72 30.21 12.16
N GLU A 92 -0.57 30.36 11.53
CA GLU A 92 -0.24 29.68 10.26
C GLU A 92 -0.02 28.19 10.51
N ILE A 93 -0.70 27.33 9.72
CA ILE A 93 -0.56 25.88 9.80
C ILE A 93 0.71 25.46 9.07
N ARG A 94 1.55 24.72 9.80
CA ARG A 94 2.83 24.19 9.31
C ARG A 94 2.87 22.67 9.42
N VAL A 95 3.81 22.02 8.72
CA VAL A 95 4.01 20.57 8.75
C VAL A 95 4.06 20.01 10.18
N PRO A 96 4.78 20.61 11.16
CA PRO A 96 4.79 20.08 12.53
C PRO A 96 3.42 20.04 13.20
N ASP A 97 2.50 20.95 12.85
CA ASP A 97 1.16 20.97 13.44
C ASP A 97 0.33 19.76 12.99
N ILE A 98 0.44 19.41 11.71
CA ILE A 98 -0.19 18.23 11.12
C ILE A 98 0.40 16.95 11.71
N GLU A 99 1.74 16.87 11.80
CA GLU A 99 2.45 15.72 12.36
C GLU A 99 2.15 15.48 13.84
N ASP A 100 2.07 16.54 14.62
CA ASP A 100 1.68 16.44 16.03
C ASP A 100 0.23 15.94 16.16
N ALA A 101 -0.69 16.42 15.32
CA ALA A 101 -2.07 15.96 15.30
C ALA A 101 -2.14 14.46 14.92
N ARG A 102 -1.38 14.01 13.90
CA ARG A 102 -1.25 12.61 13.50
C ARG A 102 -0.75 11.75 14.67
N ARG A 103 0.34 12.15 15.32
CA ARG A 103 0.90 11.43 16.50
C ARG A 103 -0.09 11.31 17.66
N VAL A 104 -0.90 12.34 17.88
CA VAL A 104 -1.98 12.28 18.89
C VAL A 104 -3.02 11.24 18.47
N ALA A 105 -3.43 11.20 17.20
CA ALA A 105 -4.37 10.22 16.68
C ALA A 105 -3.85 8.79 16.86
N GLU A 106 -2.57 8.53 16.57
CA GLU A 106 -1.92 7.22 16.74
C GLU A 106 -1.97 6.72 18.20
N ARG A 107 -1.74 7.62 19.17
CA ARG A 107 -1.80 7.25 20.60
C ARG A 107 -3.21 6.81 21.05
N PHE A 108 -4.25 7.34 20.44
CA PHE A 108 -5.63 6.94 20.76
C PHE A 108 -6.02 5.59 20.16
N THR A 109 -5.25 5.11 19.19
CA THR A 109 -5.50 3.82 18.52
C THR A 109 -4.51 2.73 18.95
N ASP A 110 -3.62 3.02 19.91
CA ASP A 110 -2.60 2.07 20.34
C ASP A 110 -3.21 0.83 21.01
N HIS A 111 -2.86 -0.35 20.47
CA HIS A 111 -3.25 -1.66 20.97
C HIS A 111 -2.01 -2.54 21.14
N PHE A 112 -1.91 -3.22 22.28
CA PHE A 112 -0.72 -4.00 22.65
C PHE A 112 -0.40 -5.17 21.68
N ASP A 113 -1.41 -5.73 21.00
CA ASP A 113 -1.29 -6.86 20.08
C ASP A 113 -1.23 -6.44 18.60
N ARG A 114 -1.25 -5.12 18.34
CA ARG A 114 -1.27 -4.56 17.01
C ARG A 114 -0.10 -3.62 16.75
N SER A 115 0.26 -3.50 15.48
CA SER A 115 1.24 -2.53 14.99
C SER A 115 0.60 -1.62 13.97
N ILE A 116 0.82 -0.33 14.08
CA ILE A 116 0.44 0.62 13.03
C ILE A 116 1.31 0.33 11.81
N VAL A 117 0.65 0.06 10.68
CA VAL A 117 1.30 -0.23 9.40
C VAL A 117 1.10 0.87 8.37
N TYR A 118 0.16 1.77 8.65
CA TYR A 118 -0.13 2.95 7.85
C TYR A 118 -0.79 4.03 8.73
N SER A 119 -0.41 5.29 8.53
CA SER A 119 -0.98 6.43 9.24
C SER A 119 -0.88 7.68 8.37
N ARG A 120 -2.02 8.19 7.89
CA ARG A 120 -2.08 9.38 7.02
C ARG A 120 -3.23 10.29 7.39
N PRO A 121 -3.00 11.60 7.49
CA PRO A 121 -4.06 12.59 7.50
C PRO A 121 -4.85 12.54 6.19
N VAL A 122 -6.18 12.48 6.27
CA VAL A 122 -7.06 12.36 5.10
C VAL A 122 -8.10 13.48 4.99
N ARG A 123 -8.32 14.21 6.08
CA ARG A 123 -9.27 15.33 6.11
C ARG A 123 -8.84 16.36 7.14
N PHE A 124 -8.98 17.62 6.79
CA PHE A 124 -8.64 18.75 7.63
C PHE A 124 -9.83 19.70 7.76
N LEU A 125 -9.98 20.29 8.96
CA LEU A 125 -10.98 21.31 9.24
C LEU A 125 -10.30 22.43 10.03
N ILE A 126 -10.49 23.67 9.62
CA ILE A 126 -9.90 24.84 10.26
C ILE A 126 -11.02 25.70 10.86
N ASP A 127 -10.94 25.98 12.17
CA ASP A 127 -11.91 26.80 12.91
C ASP A 127 -13.37 26.32 12.73
N ASP A 128 -13.58 24.99 12.65
CA ASP A 128 -14.88 24.34 12.44
C ASP A 128 -15.63 24.80 11.15
N ARG A 129 -14.85 25.24 10.12
CA ARG A 129 -15.39 25.61 8.80
C ARG A 129 -15.39 24.42 7.83
N ASP A 130 -15.58 24.70 6.54
CA ASP A 130 -15.56 23.66 5.50
C ASP A 130 -14.22 22.91 5.42
N PRO A 131 -14.24 21.62 5.10
CA PRO A 131 -13.04 20.84 4.92
C PRO A 131 -12.12 21.40 3.84
N VAL A 132 -10.82 21.41 4.12
CA VAL A 132 -9.78 21.80 3.17
C VAL A 132 -8.98 20.59 2.72
N ALA A 133 -8.55 20.57 1.46
CA ALA A 133 -7.74 19.50 0.90
C ALA A 133 -6.28 19.59 1.36
N ASP A 134 -5.73 20.81 1.43
CA ASP A 134 -4.38 21.10 1.89
C ASP A 134 -4.45 22.25 2.91
N PRO A 135 -4.10 22.02 4.18
CA PRO A 135 -4.15 23.04 5.23
C PRO A 135 -2.87 23.87 5.31
N LEU A 136 -1.76 23.50 4.63
CA LEU A 136 -0.47 24.16 4.77
C LEU A 136 -0.54 25.64 4.35
N GLY A 137 0.01 26.51 5.19
CA GLY A 137 0.02 27.96 4.98
C GLY A 137 -1.33 28.66 5.22
N VAL A 138 -2.38 27.91 5.58
CA VAL A 138 -3.67 28.50 5.94
C VAL A 138 -3.61 28.98 7.39
N PHE A 139 -4.28 30.09 7.68
CA PHE A 139 -4.33 30.68 9.03
C PHE A 139 -5.60 30.26 9.76
N GLY A 140 -5.48 29.95 11.06
CA GLY A 140 -6.59 29.58 11.92
C GLY A 140 -6.19 29.56 13.39
N ARG A 141 -7.14 29.26 14.25
CA ARG A 141 -6.94 29.09 15.70
C ARG A 141 -6.93 27.62 16.11
N LYS A 142 -7.64 26.79 15.34
CA LYS A 142 -7.85 25.37 15.63
C LYS A 142 -7.73 24.58 14.33
N LEU A 143 -6.93 23.52 14.38
CA LEU A 143 -6.83 22.53 13.31
C LEU A 143 -7.39 21.21 13.81
N ASP A 144 -8.40 20.68 13.13
CA ASP A 144 -8.89 19.32 13.31
C ASP A 144 -8.41 18.45 12.16
N VAL A 145 -7.90 17.28 12.49
CA VAL A 145 -7.30 16.33 11.55
C VAL A 145 -7.94 14.96 11.74
N TRP A 146 -8.48 14.40 10.68
CA TRP A 146 -8.83 12.97 10.63
C TRP A 146 -7.68 12.22 10.02
N THR A 147 -7.20 11.22 10.75
CA THR A 147 -6.09 10.38 10.31
C THR A 147 -6.61 8.99 9.98
N HIS A 148 -6.36 8.50 8.77
CA HIS A 148 -6.60 7.10 8.44
C HIS A 148 -5.44 6.27 8.99
N ILE A 149 -5.75 5.35 9.90
CA ILE A 149 -4.80 4.46 10.56
C ILE A 149 -5.17 3.01 10.26
N LEU A 150 -4.19 2.27 9.74
CA LEU A 150 -4.29 0.84 9.53
C LEU A 150 -3.41 0.12 10.54
N GLN A 151 -3.97 -0.88 11.19
CA GLN A 151 -3.29 -1.71 12.17
C GLN A 151 -3.35 -3.18 11.77
N ALA A 152 -2.18 -3.81 11.71
CA ALA A 152 -2.02 -5.24 11.52
C ALA A 152 -1.68 -5.92 12.84
N ARG A 153 -1.87 -7.24 12.93
CA ARG A 153 -1.40 -8.02 14.09
C ARG A 153 0.12 -7.91 14.23
N ALA A 154 0.59 -7.58 15.42
CA ALA A 154 2.02 -7.47 15.71
C ALA A 154 2.75 -8.79 15.41
N SER A 155 2.14 -9.93 15.75
CA SER A 155 2.68 -11.25 15.44
C SER A 155 2.82 -11.51 13.93
N HIS A 156 1.89 -11.00 13.11
CA HIS A 156 1.97 -11.11 11.65
C HIS A 156 3.12 -10.27 11.11
N CYS A 157 3.27 -9.02 11.56
CA CYS A 157 4.41 -8.17 11.21
C CYS A 157 5.75 -8.83 11.58
N GLN A 158 5.84 -9.44 12.77
CA GLN A 158 7.05 -10.14 13.22
C GLN A 158 7.36 -11.39 12.38
N ARG A 159 6.34 -12.14 11.93
CA ARG A 159 6.55 -13.29 11.03
C ARG A 159 7.14 -12.86 9.70
N TRP A 160 6.64 -11.78 9.09
CA TRP A 160 7.20 -11.21 7.87
C TRP A 160 8.65 -10.75 8.07
N GLN A 161 8.95 -10.06 9.17
CA GLN A 161 10.32 -9.66 9.47
C GLN A 161 11.25 -10.87 9.56
N ARG A 162 10.86 -11.91 10.31
CA ARG A 162 11.65 -13.15 10.44
C ARG A 162 11.82 -13.90 9.11
N LEU A 163 10.79 -13.86 8.24
CA LEU A 163 10.88 -14.44 6.91
C LEU A 163 11.97 -13.75 6.10
N ILE A 164 11.98 -12.42 6.05
CA ILE A 164 12.97 -11.63 5.32
C ILE A 164 14.40 -11.89 5.85
N GLU A 165 14.57 -11.87 7.16
CA GLU A 165 15.86 -12.16 7.81
C GLU A 165 16.37 -13.58 7.47
N ARG A 166 15.49 -14.59 7.56
CA ARG A 166 15.82 -15.98 7.25
C ARG A 166 16.06 -16.24 5.76
N ALA A 167 15.46 -15.45 4.88
CA ALA A 167 15.76 -15.49 3.45
C ALA A 167 17.13 -14.85 3.09
N GLY A 168 17.92 -14.43 4.08
CA GLY A 168 19.27 -13.90 3.89
C GLY A 168 19.32 -12.43 3.46
N LEU A 169 18.21 -11.72 3.55
CA LEU A 169 18.10 -10.32 3.16
C LEU A 169 18.43 -9.40 4.34
N ARG A 170 19.29 -8.41 4.11
CA ARG A 170 19.67 -7.43 5.13
C ARG A 170 18.56 -6.43 5.42
N ARG A 171 17.70 -6.14 4.42
CA ARG A 171 16.66 -5.14 4.54
C ARG A 171 15.42 -5.53 3.76
N GLY A 172 14.29 -5.62 4.45
CA GLY A 172 12.95 -5.69 3.85
C GLY A 172 12.23 -4.36 4.02
N VAL A 173 11.64 -3.86 2.95
CA VAL A 173 10.76 -2.69 2.96
C VAL A 173 9.35 -3.17 2.67
N ARG A 174 8.51 -3.05 3.69
CA ARG A 174 7.10 -3.41 3.59
C ARG A 174 6.34 -2.30 2.88
N VAL A 175 5.49 -2.67 1.92
CA VAL A 175 4.55 -1.79 1.24
C VAL A 175 3.16 -2.43 1.32
N LEU A 176 2.15 -1.66 1.69
CA LEU A 176 0.77 -2.16 1.65
C LEU A 176 0.38 -2.47 0.20
N SER A 177 -0.24 -3.62 -0.04
CA SER A 177 -0.69 -4.01 -1.38
C SER A 177 -1.66 -2.98 -1.98
N ALA A 178 -2.50 -2.34 -1.15
CA ALA A 178 -3.36 -1.24 -1.57
C ALA A 178 -2.58 -0.08 -2.24
N ILE A 179 -1.42 0.29 -1.69
CA ILE A 179 -0.57 1.33 -2.27
C ILE A 179 0.02 0.85 -3.58
N SER A 180 0.58 -0.36 -3.58
CA SER A 180 1.16 -0.96 -4.78
C SER A 180 0.13 -1.07 -5.90
N SER A 181 -1.06 -1.59 -5.62
CA SER A 181 -2.12 -1.75 -6.63
C SER A 181 -2.57 -0.40 -7.19
N ALA A 182 -2.72 0.64 -6.33
CA ALA A 182 -3.01 1.99 -6.80
C ALA A 182 -1.93 2.53 -7.75
N TYR A 183 -0.65 2.35 -7.41
CA TYR A 183 0.46 2.75 -8.27
C TYR A 183 0.55 1.90 -9.54
N GLY A 184 0.04 0.67 -9.51
CA GLY A 184 -0.05 -0.21 -10.67
C GLY A 184 -1.08 0.25 -11.68
N VAL A 185 -2.29 0.59 -11.22
CA VAL A 185 -3.45 0.84 -12.10
C VAL A 185 -3.77 2.30 -12.34
N LEU A 186 -3.32 3.23 -11.47
CA LEU A 186 -3.56 4.66 -11.65
C LEU A 186 -2.36 5.35 -12.30
N PRO A 187 -2.54 6.02 -13.44
CA PRO A 187 -1.52 6.93 -13.97
C PRO A 187 -1.30 8.11 -13.00
N ALA A 188 -0.15 8.77 -13.09
CA ALA A 188 0.25 9.78 -12.12
C ALA A 188 -0.76 10.94 -11.95
N GLU A 189 -1.36 11.38 -13.06
CA GLU A 189 -2.38 12.42 -13.12
C GLU A 189 -3.68 12.01 -12.40
N ALA A 190 -4.06 10.73 -12.46
CA ALA A 190 -5.28 10.22 -11.83
C ALA A 190 -5.12 9.99 -10.31
N ARG A 191 -3.88 9.94 -9.78
CA ARG A 191 -3.65 9.66 -8.36
C ARG A 191 -4.14 10.74 -7.40
N ARG A 192 -4.49 11.93 -7.91
CA ARG A 192 -5.08 13.01 -7.10
C ARG A 192 -6.60 12.91 -6.95
N ALA A 193 -7.25 12.23 -7.87
CA ALA A 193 -8.69 12.01 -7.86
C ALA A 193 -9.07 10.94 -6.81
N ARG A 194 -10.39 10.78 -6.58
CA ARG A 194 -10.92 9.81 -5.63
C ARG A 194 -11.40 8.56 -6.36
N HIS A 195 -10.69 7.47 -6.18
CA HIS A 195 -11.02 6.19 -6.80
C HIS A 195 -11.27 5.13 -5.73
N LEU A 196 -12.28 4.28 -5.93
CA LEU A 196 -12.36 3.01 -5.24
C LEU A 196 -11.62 1.98 -6.08
N ILE A 197 -10.68 1.27 -5.48
CA ILE A 197 -9.91 0.20 -6.13
C ILE A 197 -10.20 -1.10 -5.39
N ALA A 198 -10.54 -2.13 -6.14
CA ALA A 198 -10.68 -3.49 -5.64
C ALA A 198 -9.60 -4.36 -6.30
N ASP A 199 -8.59 -4.74 -5.53
CA ASP A 199 -7.59 -5.72 -5.93
C ASP A 199 -8.09 -7.09 -5.49
N ALA A 200 -8.64 -7.84 -6.44
CA ALA A 200 -9.32 -9.11 -6.21
C ALA A 200 -8.41 -10.28 -6.56
N GLY A 201 -7.74 -10.82 -5.54
CA GLY A 201 -7.09 -12.13 -5.60
C GLY A 201 -8.10 -13.26 -5.51
N ARG A 202 -7.63 -14.53 -5.52
CA ARG A 202 -8.51 -15.71 -5.45
C ARG A 202 -9.15 -15.92 -4.08
N ASP A 203 -8.44 -15.61 -3.01
CA ASP A 203 -8.87 -15.84 -1.63
C ASP A 203 -9.23 -14.54 -0.90
N LEU A 204 -8.55 -13.46 -1.24
CA LEU A 204 -8.68 -12.15 -0.61
C LEU A 204 -8.94 -11.06 -1.64
N ALA A 205 -9.78 -10.11 -1.28
CA ALA A 205 -9.88 -8.83 -1.96
C ALA A 205 -9.42 -7.70 -1.03
N ASN A 206 -8.61 -6.83 -1.57
CA ASN A 206 -8.19 -5.60 -0.94
C ASN A 206 -8.99 -4.45 -1.57
N ILE A 207 -9.94 -3.90 -0.84
CA ILE A 207 -10.88 -2.90 -1.33
C ILE A 207 -10.58 -1.60 -0.59
N PHE A 208 -10.24 -0.56 -1.32
CA PHE A 208 -9.78 0.68 -0.71
C PHE A 208 -10.16 1.92 -1.52
N VAL A 209 -10.26 3.04 -0.82
CA VAL A 209 -10.42 4.36 -1.43
C VAL A 209 -9.06 5.03 -1.52
N TRP A 210 -8.65 5.33 -2.73
CA TRP A 210 -7.47 6.15 -3.03
C TRP A 210 -7.88 7.59 -3.22
N GLN A 211 -7.23 8.53 -2.53
CA GLN A 211 -7.52 9.96 -2.63
C GLN A 211 -6.27 10.78 -2.34
N ASN A 212 -5.97 11.78 -3.15
CA ASN A 212 -4.86 12.72 -2.94
C ASN A 212 -3.51 12.01 -2.70
N GLY A 213 -3.23 10.93 -3.42
CA GLY A 213 -1.98 10.18 -3.28
C GLY A 213 -1.90 9.27 -2.05
N ALA A 214 -3.02 8.97 -1.39
CA ALA A 214 -3.06 8.20 -0.17
C ALA A 214 -4.26 7.23 -0.11
N VAL A 215 -4.13 6.18 0.68
CA VAL A 215 -5.26 5.32 1.05
C VAL A 215 -6.10 6.06 2.10
N ALA A 216 -7.35 6.38 1.76
CA ALA A 216 -8.25 7.13 2.62
C ALA A 216 -9.22 6.25 3.42
N ASP A 217 -9.52 5.05 2.93
CA ASP A 217 -10.29 4.01 3.60
C ASP A 217 -9.89 2.66 3.02
N GLN A 218 -9.93 1.59 3.81
CA GLN A 218 -9.54 0.26 3.36
C GLN A 218 -10.30 -0.84 4.10
N ARG A 219 -10.59 -1.91 3.36
CA ARG A 219 -11.14 -3.15 3.87
C ARG A 219 -10.46 -4.32 3.16
N VAL A 220 -10.02 -5.31 3.93
CA VAL A 220 -9.60 -6.60 3.41
C VAL A 220 -10.73 -7.60 3.67
N ALA A 221 -11.17 -8.29 2.63
CA ALA A 221 -12.25 -9.26 2.71
C ALA A 221 -11.79 -10.61 2.18
N GLN A 222 -12.11 -11.68 2.91
CA GLN A 222 -12.02 -13.02 2.35
C GLN A 222 -13.14 -13.19 1.33
N ILE A 223 -12.79 -13.58 0.12
CA ILE A 223 -13.74 -13.87 -0.95
C ILE A 223 -13.56 -15.30 -1.42
N SER A 224 -14.65 -16.02 -1.53
CA SER A 224 -14.65 -17.40 -2.06
C SER A 224 -14.78 -17.41 -3.59
N GLY A 225 -14.28 -16.38 -4.27
CA GLY A 225 -14.28 -16.25 -5.73
C GLY A 225 -15.59 -15.74 -6.34
N GLY A 226 -16.57 -15.37 -5.54
CA GLY A 226 -17.88 -14.92 -6.04
C GLY A 226 -17.96 -13.41 -6.31
N ALA A 227 -18.45 -13.03 -7.50
CA ALA A 227 -18.68 -11.63 -7.87
C ALA A 227 -19.68 -10.93 -6.92
N GLU A 228 -20.71 -11.65 -6.46
CA GLU A 228 -21.73 -11.13 -5.55
C GLU A 228 -21.12 -10.72 -4.19
N GLN A 229 -20.22 -11.53 -3.65
CA GLN A 229 -19.55 -11.24 -2.38
C GLN A 229 -18.64 -10.02 -2.52
N LEU A 230 -17.84 -9.93 -3.58
CA LEU A 230 -17.00 -8.77 -3.85
C LEU A 230 -17.85 -7.51 -4.05
N ALA A 231 -18.95 -7.60 -4.79
CA ALA A 231 -19.89 -6.51 -5.02
C ALA A 231 -20.50 -5.99 -3.71
N ALA A 232 -20.85 -6.88 -2.78
CA ALA A 232 -21.36 -6.49 -1.47
C ALA A 232 -20.31 -5.68 -0.67
N GLU A 233 -19.06 -6.10 -0.67
CA GLU A 233 -17.97 -5.39 0.00
C GLU A 233 -17.66 -4.04 -0.66
N ILE A 234 -17.71 -3.96 -1.99
CA ILE A 234 -17.56 -2.70 -2.74
C ILE A 234 -18.68 -1.72 -2.34
N ARG A 235 -19.94 -2.16 -2.27
CA ARG A 235 -21.05 -1.31 -1.85
C ARG A 235 -20.86 -0.72 -0.46
N VAL A 236 -20.40 -1.53 0.51
CA VAL A 236 -20.15 -1.07 1.89
C VAL A 236 -19.19 0.13 1.94
N ILE A 237 -18.16 0.13 1.08
CA ILE A 237 -17.22 1.26 1.01
C ILE A 237 -17.82 2.39 0.17
N ALA A 238 -18.42 2.10 -0.97
CA ALA A 238 -18.99 3.11 -1.87
C ALA A 238 -20.10 3.96 -1.18
N GLU A 239 -20.93 3.35 -0.34
CA GLU A 239 -21.95 4.07 0.44
C GLU A 239 -21.35 5.11 1.41
N ARG A 240 -20.15 4.86 1.92
CA ARG A 240 -19.43 5.81 2.78
C ARG A 240 -18.73 6.93 1.99
N HIS A 241 -18.55 6.71 0.69
CA HIS A 241 -17.82 7.61 -0.21
C HIS A 241 -18.64 7.90 -1.48
N PRO A 242 -19.73 8.71 -1.39
CA PRO A 242 -20.63 8.94 -2.53
C PRO A 242 -19.97 9.71 -3.69
N ASP A 243 -18.85 10.39 -3.45
CA ASP A 243 -18.16 11.25 -4.42
C ASP A 243 -16.98 10.52 -5.10
N LEU A 244 -17.15 9.24 -5.41
CA LEU A 244 -16.14 8.47 -6.14
C LEU A 244 -16.15 8.84 -7.62
N ASP A 245 -14.97 9.12 -8.18
CA ASP A 245 -14.82 9.39 -9.61
C ASP A 245 -14.92 8.09 -10.44
N ARG A 246 -14.42 6.98 -9.89
CA ARG A 246 -14.35 5.71 -10.60
C ARG A 246 -14.20 4.54 -9.65
N ILE A 247 -14.71 3.36 -10.03
CA ILE A 247 -14.45 2.07 -9.39
C ILE A 247 -13.61 1.23 -10.34
N VAL A 248 -12.45 0.79 -9.85
CA VAL A 248 -11.43 0.07 -10.62
C VAL A 248 -11.22 -1.31 -10.03
N LEU A 249 -11.27 -2.34 -10.86
CA LEU A 249 -10.99 -3.72 -10.52
C LEU A 249 -9.65 -4.15 -11.10
N CYS A 250 -8.79 -4.74 -10.28
CA CYS A 250 -7.53 -5.41 -10.67
C CYS A 250 -7.36 -6.71 -9.88
N GLY A 251 -6.21 -7.36 -10.02
CA GLY A 251 -5.94 -8.65 -9.37
C GLY A 251 -6.29 -9.86 -10.25
N ASP A 252 -6.14 -11.06 -9.69
CA ASP A 252 -6.29 -12.31 -10.42
C ASP A 252 -7.69 -12.50 -11.00
N LEU A 253 -8.74 -12.22 -10.21
CA LEU A 253 -10.13 -12.39 -10.65
C LEU A 253 -10.53 -11.36 -11.71
N ALA A 254 -9.91 -10.19 -11.73
CA ALA A 254 -10.15 -9.19 -12.77
C ALA A 254 -9.68 -9.64 -14.16
N ALA A 255 -8.77 -10.62 -14.24
CA ALA A 255 -8.33 -11.22 -15.49
C ALA A 255 -9.30 -12.29 -16.04
N GLU A 256 -10.27 -12.71 -15.26
CA GLU A 256 -11.28 -13.70 -15.68
C GLU A 256 -12.36 -13.03 -16.55
N ALA A 257 -12.65 -13.65 -17.69
CA ALA A 257 -13.63 -13.11 -18.64
C ALA A 257 -15.02 -12.96 -17.99
N GLY A 258 -15.60 -11.76 -18.09
CA GLY A 258 -16.94 -11.46 -17.57
C GLY A 258 -17.01 -11.20 -16.06
N PHE A 259 -15.93 -11.41 -15.28
CA PHE A 259 -15.96 -11.21 -13.84
C PHE A 259 -16.27 -9.75 -13.44
N ALA A 260 -15.62 -8.78 -14.09
CA ALA A 260 -15.88 -7.36 -13.84
C ALA A 260 -17.34 -6.96 -14.14
N GLN A 261 -17.92 -7.51 -15.23
CA GLN A 261 -19.32 -7.28 -15.54
C GLN A 261 -20.24 -7.88 -14.48
N SER A 262 -19.96 -9.11 -14.02
CA SER A 262 -20.74 -9.74 -12.94
C SER A 262 -20.66 -8.95 -11.63
N VAL A 263 -19.50 -8.39 -11.30
CA VAL A 263 -19.33 -7.49 -10.13
C VAL A 263 -20.13 -6.21 -10.33
N SER A 264 -20.08 -5.60 -11.52
CA SER A 264 -20.80 -4.38 -11.86
C SER A 264 -22.32 -4.58 -11.73
N ASP A 265 -22.85 -5.67 -12.30
CA ASP A 265 -24.27 -6.02 -12.25
C ASP A 265 -24.75 -6.28 -10.82
N ALA A 266 -23.95 -7.05 -10.05
CA ALA A 266 -24.27 -7.35 -8.66
C ALA A 266 -24.15 -6.12 -7.74
N ALA A 267 -23.21 -5.22 -7.99
CA ALA A 267 -23.03 -3.99 -7.22
C ALA A 267 -24.08 -2.92 -7.57
N GLY A 268 -24.60 -2.93 -8.79
CA GLY A 268 -25.39 -1.84 -9.35
C GLY A 268 -24.54 -0.57 -9.59
N LEU A 269 -23.23 -0.72 -9.78
CA LEU A 269 -22.24 0.34 -9.94
C LEU A 269 -21.35 0.02 -11.14
N ALA A 270 -20.94 1.03 -11.90
CA ALA A 270 -19.99 0.83 -13.00
C ALA A 270 -18.62 0.48 -12.44
N VAL A 271 -18.08 -0.67 -12.86
CA VAL A 271 -16.77 -1.18 -12.46
C VAL A 271 -15.91 -1.42 -13.70
N ASP A 272 -14.76 -0.75 -13.75
CA ASP A 272 -13.81 -0.88 -14.86
C ASP A 272 -12.64 -1.78 -14.49
N THR A 273 -12.24 -2.65 -15.39
CA THR A 273 -11.00 -3.41 -15.21
C THR A 273 -9.80 -2.55 -15.59
N ALA A 274 -8.74 -2.59 -14.78
CA ALA A 274 -7.48 -1.92 -15.08
C ALA A 274 -6.28 -2.87 -15.02
N SER A 275 -5.35 -2.62 -15.92
CA SER A 275 -4.04 -3.27 -15.98
C SER A 275 -2.94 -2.25 -15.80
N PRO A 276 -1.75 -2.64 -15.33
CA PRO A 276 -0.59 -1.77 -15.28
C PRO A 276 -0.21 -1.29 -16.70
N ALA A 277 0.24 -0.04 -16.78
CA ALA A 277 0.78 0.52 -18.01
C ALA A 277 2.27 0.86 -17.84
N GLY A 278 3.08 0.69 -18.89
CA GLY A 278 4.48 1.14 -18.89
C GLY A 278 5.48 0.27 -18.11
N VAL A 279 5.10 -0.95 -17.74
CA VAL A 279 5.99 -1.97 -17.18
C VAL A 279 5.90 -3.20 -18.08
N ALA A 280 6.81 -3.32 -19.04
CA ALA A 280 6.79 -4.41 -20.02
C ALA A 280 6.79 -5.80 -19.32
N GLY A 281 5.85 -6.67 -19.71
CA GLY A 281 5.72 -8.00 -19.13
C GLY A 281 5.06 -8.08 -17.75
N LEU A 282 4.51 -6.96 -17.25
CA LEU A 282 3.57 -6.88 -16.14
C LEU A 282 2.38 -6.02 -16.60
N ASP A 283 1.54 -6.55 -17.47
CA ASP A 283 0.50 -5.81 -18.19
C ASP A 283 -0.91 -6.40 -18.01
N ARG A 284 -1.03 -7.48 -17.22
CA ARG A 284 -2.33 -8.06 -16.86
C ARG A 284 -2.89 -7.42 -15.57
N PRO A 285 -4.20 -7.45 -15.36
CA PRO A 285 -4.81 -7.01 -14.10
C PRO A 285 -4.17 -7.66 -12.86
N ALA A 286 -3.80 -8.94 -12.94
CA ALA A 286 -3.12 -9.71 -11.90
C ALA A 286 -1.70 -9.21 -11.55
N ASP A 287 -1.12 -8.37 -12.39
CA ASP A 287 0.24 -7.84 -12.19
C ASP A 287 0.23 -6.46 -11.52
N ALA A 288 -0.95 -5.92 -11.20
CA ALA A 288 -1.13 -4.57 -10.67
C ALA A 288 -0.27 -4.28 -9.44
N ALA A 289 -0.34 -5.14 -8.42
CA ALA A 289 0.42 -4.98 -7.18
C ALA A 289 1.93 -5.07 -7.41
N LEU A 290 2.40 -6.00 -8.24
CA LEU A 290 3.84 -6.16 -8.51
C LEU A 290 4.41 -5.01 -9.35
N ALA A 291 3.69 -4.58 -10.39
CA ALA A 291 4.08 -3.44 -11.23
C ALA A 291 4.09 -2.13 -10.44
N GLY A 292 3.08 -1.94 -9.59
CA GLY A 292 3.02 -0.76 -8.72
C GLY A 292 4.10 -0.76 -7.65
N LEU A 293 4.45 -1.93 -7.09
CA LEU A 293 5.54 -2.06 -6.13
C LEU A 293 6.89 -1.60 -6.71
N LEU A 294 7.16 -1.86 -7.99
CA LEU A 294 8.36 -1.34 -8.67
C LEU A 294 8.36 0.19 -8.69
N ARG A 295 7.22 0.83 -8.99
CA ARG A 295 7.08 2.30 -9.00
C ARG A 295 7.23 2.91 -7.62
N VAL A 296 6.64 2.27 -6.60
CA VAL A 296 6.79 2.68 -5.20
C VAL A 296 8.24 2.57 -4.76
N ALA A 297 8.90 1.44 -5.06
CA ALA A 297 10.30 1.23 -4.73
C ALA A 297 11.20 2.30 -5.36
N GLU A 298 10.98 2.62 -6.65
CA GLU A 298 11.69 3.69 -7.34
C GLU A 298 11.48 5.06 -6.68
N GLU A 299 10.24 5.41 -6.37
CA GLU A 299 9.94 6.69 -5.74
C GLU A 299 10.63 6.81 -4.38
N LEU A 300 10.62 5.74 -3.57
CA LEU A 300 11.32 5.69 -2.30
C LEU A 300 12.84 5.81 -2.44
N GLU A 301 13.43 5.14 -3.44
CA GLU A 301 14.88 5.23 -3.69
C GLU A 301 15.28 6.64 -4.17
N ASN A 302 14.50 7.26 -5.03
CA ASN A 302 14.76 8.62 -5.52
C ASN A 302 14.71 9.63 -4.37
N LYS A 303 13.70 9.54 -3.52
CA LYS A 303 13.59 10.40 -2.34
C LYS A 303 14.75 10.18 -1.37
N ALA A 304 15.15 8.93 -1.12
CA ALA A 304 16.30 8.63 -0.27
C ALA A 304 17.62 9.21 -0.80
N ARG A 305 17.79 9.31 -2.12
CA ARG A 305 18.95 9.93 -2.77
C ARG A 305 18.98 11.46 -2.63
N MET A 306 17.81 12.10 -2.50
CA MET A 306 17.69 13.56 -2.36
C MET A 306 18.00 14.06 -0.93
N ILE A 307 18.05 13.19 0.07
CA ILE A 307 18.41 13.57 1.44
C ILE A 307 19.92 13.74 1.53
N PRO A 308 20.45 14.95 1.91
CA PRO A 308 21.89 15.17 2.03
C PRO A 308 22.51 14.18 3.04
N LYS A 309 23.61 13.57 2.63
CA LYS A 309 24.43 12.70 3.50
C LYS A 309 25.29 13.54 4.45
N ASP A 310 24.68 14.23 5.41
CA ASP A 310 25.45 14.86 6.49
C ASP A 310 25.92 13.81 7.49
N THR A 311 27.23 13.75 7.68
CA THR A 311 28.02 12.66 8.25
C THR A 311 27.81 12.42 9.75
N ASN A 312 26.97 13.18 10.46
CA ASN A 312 26.72 13.02 11.90
C ASN A 312 25.31 12.54 12.28
N MET A 313 24.55 11.98 11.33
CA MET A 313 23.14 11.64 11.50
C MET A 313 22.75 10.22 11.02
N VAL A 314 23.62 9.22 11.17
CA VAL A 314 23.31 7.85 10.70
C VAL A 314 22.08 7.26 11.40
N ASP A 315 21.86 7.56 12.69
CA ASP A 315 20.67 7.11 13.43
C ASP A 315 19.43 7.99 13.14
N SER A 316 19.61 9.28 12.90
CA SER A 316 18.57 10.21 12.50
C SER A 316 18.12 10.00 11.04
N ALA A 317 19.00 9.56 10.15
CA ALA A 317 18.63 9.21 8.76
C ALA A 317 17.87 7.87 8.69
N ARG A 318 18.15 6.92 9.58
CA ARG A 318 17.34 5.69 9.74
C ARG A 318 15.93 6.00 10.22
N SER A 319 15.80 6.85 11.24
CA SER A 319 14.52 7.35 11.75
C SER A 319 13.77 8.13 10.66
N LYS A 320 14.45 9.03 9.95
CA LYS A 320 13.84 9.84 8.88
C LYS A 320 13.40 9.02 7.66
N VAL A 321 14.07 7.94 7.29
CA VAL A 321 13.60 7.04 6.22
C VAL A 321 12.41 6.20 6.69
N GLN A 322 12.37 5.79 7.95
CA GLN A 322 11.19 5.16 8.55
C GLN A 322 10.04 6.17 8.76
N GLU A 323 10.31 7.35 9.27
CA GLU A 323 9.36 8.47 9.33
C GLU A 323 8.87 8.83 7.93
N PHE A 324 9.75 8.86 6.94
CA PHE A 324 9.41 9.19 5.56
C PHE A 324 8.57 8.09 4.86
N ILE A 325 8.81 6.81 5.15
CA ILE A 325 7.91 5.72 4.73
C ILE A 325 6.55 5.89 5.42
N HIS A 326 6.51 6.28 6.68
CA HIS A 326 5.29 6.64 7.40
C HIS A 326 4.68 7.99 6.96
N GLU A 327 5.49 8.90 6.43
CA GLU A 327 5.06 10.24 6.01
C GLU A 327 4.41 10.25 4.62
N TYR A 328 4.73 9.28 3.76
CA TYR A 328 4.28 9.25 2.36
C TYR A 328 3.60 7.92 1.95
N PHE A 329 3.66 6.90 2.79
CA PHE A 329 3.02 5.59 2.61
C PHE A 329 2.54 5.07 4.00
#